data_67298824d151153a98a075dbd22b5c82
#
_entry.id   67298824d151153a98a075dbd22b5c82
#
_cell.length_a   1.000
_cell.length_b   1.000
_cell.length_c   1.000
_cell.angle_alpha   90.00
_cell.angle_beta   90.00
_cell.angle_gamma   90.00
#
_symmetry.space_group_name_H-M   'P 1'
#
loop_
_entity.id
_entity.type
_entity.pdbx_description
1 polymer ?
#
loop_
_entity_poly.entity_id
_entity_poly.type
_entity_poly.pdbx_seq_one_letter_code
_entity_poly.pdbx_strand_id
1 'polypeptide(L)'
;KIQLTHTASPLFDNVPATSVCWMSHGVEVERIAPGFKVIATTEGCGFAAVVNAEKKLYGVQFHPEVLHTEYGTQVLENFLYRICGFAAEWSMASYLDEAVAECRRQIGGGRVLLALSGGVDSSVAAALLQRAVGDQLTCIFVDHGLLRKDEGDHVEQVMKHQFHVDVRRVNA
;
A
#
# COMPACT_ATOMS: atom_id res chain seq x y z
N LYS A 1 -6.17 -5.63 25.31
CA LYS A 1 -5.03 -6.56 25.10
C LYS A 1 -5.54 -7.82 24.42
N ILE A 2 -4.74 -8.38 23.50
CA ILE A 2 -4.96 -9.70 22.92
C ILE A 2 -4.25 -10.75 23.76
N GLN A 3 -4.87 -11.92 23.90
CA GLN A 3 -4.31 -13.08 24.59
C GLN A 3 -4.36 -14.27 23.64
N LEU A 4 -3.21 -14.89 23.38
CA LEU A 4 -3.11 -16.07 22.55
C LEU A 4 -3.64 -17.29 23.30
N THR A 5 -4.52 -18.06 22.66
CA THR A 5 -5.10 -19.28 23.23
C THR A 5 -4.41 -20.54 22.74
N HIS A 6 -3.76 -20.46 21.59
CA HIS A 6 -3.01 -21.53 20.96
C HIS A 6 -1.70 -21.00 20.38
N THR A 7 -0.62 -21.14 21.15
CA THR A 7 0.70 -20.60 20.79
C THR A 7 1.38 -21.32 19.61
N ALA A 8 0.91 -22.50 19.23
CA ALA A 8 1.47 -23.27 18.11
C ALA A 8 0.95 -22.83 16.72
N SER A 9 0.17 -21.78 16.62
CA SER A 9 -0.26 -21.26 15.31
C SER A 9 0.87 -20.50 14.64
N PRO A 10 1.27 -20.85 13.41
CA PRO A 10 2.34 -20.14 12.70
C PRO A 10 2.05 -18.66 12.49
N LEU A 11 0.77 -18.24 12.57
CA LEU A 11 0.39 -16.83 12.49
C LEU A 11 0.99 -15.98 13.62
N PHE A 12 1.18 -16.57 14.80
CA PHE A 12 1.68 -15.90 16.00
C PHE A 12 3.10 -16.33 16.41
N ASP A 13 3.87 -16.89 15.47
CA ASP A 13 5.28 -17.20 15.73
C ASP A 13 6.04 -15.91 16.10
N ASN A 14 6.81 -15.97 17.21
CA ASN A 14 7.53 -14.83 17.78
C ASN A 14 6.65 -13.67 18.28
N VAL A 15 5.35 -13.90 18.44
CA VAL A 15 4.43 -12.95 19.09
C VAL A 15 4.23 -13.37 20.54
N PRO A 16 4.38 -12.46 21.53
CA PRO A 16 4.16 -12.77 22.94
C PRO A 16 2.73 -13.27 23.21
N ALA A 17 2.58 -14.11 24.22
CA ALA A 17 1.26 -14.66 24.62
C ALA A 17 0.22 -13.56 24.94
N THR A 18 0.68 -12.37 25.32
CA THR A 18 -0.17 -11.19 25.55
C THR A 18 0.51 -9.96 24.98
N SER A 19 -0.23 -9.16 24.20
CA SER A 19 0.23 -7.89 23.62
C SER A 19 -0.93 -6.91 23.44
N VAL A 20 -0.65 -5.70 22.95
CA VAL A 20 -1.68 -4.72 22.60
C VAL A 20 -2.05 -4.88 21.12
N CYS A 21 -3.35 -4.88 20.84
CA CYS A 21 -3.86 -4.80 19.47
C CYS A 21 -4.94 -3.73 19.35
N TRP A 22 -5.07 -3.17 18.16
CA TRP A 22 -6.13 -2.20 17.84
C TRP A 22 -7.37 -2.93 17.35
N MET A 23 -8.48 -2.70 18.04
CA MET A 23 -9.82 -3.22 17.68
C MET A 23 -10.70 -2.04 17.30
N SER A 24 -11.32 -2.09 16.12
CA SER A 24 -12.26 -1.07 15.66
C SER A 24 -13.38 -1.76 14.89
N HIS A 25 -14.38 -2.24 15.63
CA HIS A 25 -15.53 -2.93 15.04
C HIS A 25 -16.80 -2.65 15.85
N GLY A 26 -17.95 -2.47 15.16
CA GLY A 26 -19.26 -2.33 15.77
C GLY A 26 -20.03 -3.64 15.86
N VAL A 27 -19.52 -4.70 15.22
CA VAL A 27 -20.12 -6.05 15.19
C VAL A 27 -19.01 -7.06 15.41
N GLU A 28 -19.29 -8.08 16.19
CA GLU A 28 -18.37 -9.20 16.41
C GLU A 28 -18.97 -10.53 15.93
N VAL A 29 -18.11 -11.52 15.75
CA VAL A 29 -18.51 -12.88 15.39
C VAL A 29 -19.12 -13.54 16.63
N GLU A 30 -20.40 -13.93 16.59
CA GLU A 30 -21.07 -14.65 17.68
C GLU A 30 -20.71 -16.15 17.69
N ARG A 31 -20.47 -16.72 16.52
CA ARG A 31 -20.17 -18.15 16.35
C ARG A 31 -19.26 -18.38 15.16
N ILE A 32 -18.15 -19.05 15.39
CA ILE A 32 -17.23 -19.46 14.33
C ILE A 32 -17.80 -20.61 13.49
N ALA A 33 -17.43 -20.64 12.22
CA ALA A 33 -17.83 -21.70 11.31
C ALA A 33 -17.18 -23.05 11.70
N PRO A 34 -17.82 -24.19 11.33
CA PRO A 34 -17.27 -25.52 11.57
C PRO A 34 -15.85 -25.65 10.99
N GLY A 35 -14.96 -26.32 11.74
CA GLY A 35 -13.56 -26.53 11.38
C GLY A 35 -12.62 -25.38 11.73
N PHE A 36 -13.11 -24.25 12.21
CA PHE A 36 -12.26 -23.21 12.78
C PHE A 36 -11.96 -23.44 14.26
N LYS A 37 -10.79 -22.98 14.69
CA LYS A 37 -10.36 -22.96 16.11
C LYS A 37 -9.99 -21.53 16.49
N VAL A 38 -10.28 -21.15 17.73
CA VAL A 38 -9.88 -19.86 18.28
C VAL A 38 -8.39 -19.93 18.62
N ILE A 39 -7.62 -18.95 18.15
CA ILE A 39 -6.19 -18.85 18.42
C ILE A 39 -5.80 -17.59 19.18
N ALA A 40 -6.73 -16.61 19.30
CA ALA A 40 -6.58 -15.46 20.17
C ALA A 40 -7.93 -14.89 20.60
N THR A 41 -7.95 -14.28 21.78
CA THR A 41 -9.12 -13.60 22.38
C THR A 41 -8.71 -12.21 22.90
N THR A 42 -9.70 -11.36 23.16
CA THR A 42 -9.55 -10.16 24.00
C THR A 42 -10.67 -10.16 25.05
N GLU A 43 -10.61 -9.24 26.01
CA GLU A 43 -11.64 -9.08 27.04
C GLU A 43 -13.05 -8.83 26.43
N GLY A 44 -13.11 -8.07 25.31
CA GLY A 44 -14.38 -7.74 24.63
C GLY A 44 -14.63 -8.51 23.34
N CYS A 45 -13.78 -9.47 22.94
CA CYS A 45 -13.97 -10.25 21.72
C CYS A 45 -13.43 -11.68 21.90
N GLY A 46 -14.36 -12.64 21.93
CA GLY A 46 -14.04 -14.06 22.12
C GLY A 46 -13.38 -14.72 20.90
N PHE A 47 -13.45 -14.10 19.74
CA PHE A 47 -12.94 -14.62 18.47
C PHE A 47 -12.00 -13.60 17.81
N ALA A 48 -11.04 -13.05 18.57
CA ALA A 48 -10.10 -12.05 18.07
C ALA A 48 -9.19 -12.58 16.96
N ALA A 49 -8.88 -13.89 16.98
CA ALA A 49 -8.28 -14.57 15.84
C ALA A 49 -8.71 -16.05 15.80
N VAL A 50 -8.93 -16.54 14.59
CA VAL A 50 -9.40 -17.90 14.32
C VAL A 50 -8.63 -18.54 13.17
N VAL A 51 -8.52 -19.87 13.15
CA VAL A 51 -7.83 -20.62 12.11
C VAL A 51 -8.60 -21.88 11.70
N ASN A 52 -8.65 -22.14 10.41
CA ASN A 52 -8.91 -23.48 9.86
C ASN A 52 -7.60 -23.95 9.21
N ALA A 53 -6.85 -24.79 9.92
CA ALA A 53 -5.51 -25.22 9.49
C ALA A 53 -5.56 -26.10 8.23
N GLU A 54 -6.59 -26.94 8.09
CA GLU A 54 -6.75 -27.83 6.93
C GLU A 54 -6.95 -27.03 5.63
N LYS A 55 -7.73 -25.97 5.70
CA LYS A 55 -8.02 -25.09 4.56
C LYS A 55 -7.05 -23.92 4.44
N LYS A 56 -6.09 -23.79 5.36
CA LYS A 56 -5.16 -22.64 5.45
C LYS A 56 -5.88 -21.28 5.49
N LEU A 57 -7.02 -21.21 6.18
CA LEU A 57 -7.79 -19.99 6.34
C LEU A 57 -7.51 -19.39 7.72
N TYR A 58 -7.18 -18.11 7.75
CA TYR A 58 -6.90 -17.35 8.95
C TYR A 58 -7.80 -16.12 8.98
N GLY A 59 -8.39 -15.82 10.12
CA GLY A 59 -9.20 -14.63 10.34
C GLY A 59 -8.74 -13.90 11.58
N VAL A 60 -8.65 -12.58 11.50
CA VAL A 60 -8.37 -11.70 12.62
C VAL A 60 -9.44 -10.60 12.68
N GLN A 61 -9.87 -10.23 13.88
CA GLN A 61 -10.84 -9.16 14.12
C GLN A 61 -10.14 -7.82 14.40
N PHE A 62 -8.87 -7.84 14.77
CA PHE A 62 -8.05 -6.67 15.01
C PHE A 62 -7.35 -6.20 13.72
N HIS A 63 -6.79 -5.00 13.76
CA HIS A 63 -6.06 -4.39 12.67
C HIS A 63 -4.55 -4.63 12.83
N PRO A 64 -3.94 -5.60 12.14
CA PRO A 64 -2.49 -5.82 12.21
C PRO A 64 -1.67 -4.75 11.46
N GLU A 65 -2.28 -4.02 10.54
CA GLU A 65 -1.64 -3.04 9.66
C GLU A 65 -1.38 -1.68 10.34
N VAL A 66 -2.01 -1.42 11.49
CA VAL A 66 -1.86 -0.12 12.17
C VAL A 66 -0.78 -0.13 13.23
N LEU A 67 -0.12 1.01 13.45
CA LEU A 67 0.96 1.17 14.42
C LEU A 67 0.56 0.91 15.89
N HIS A 68 -0.74 0.96 16.19
CA HIS A 68 -1.29 0.68 17.53
C HIS A 68 -1.35 -0.82 17.86
N THR A 69 -1.09 -1.70 16.89
CA THR A 69 -0.93 -3.14 17.11
C THR A 69 0.56 -3.45 17.23
N GLU A 70 1.03 -3.73 18.46
CA GLU A 70 2.47 -3.84 18.79
C GLU A 70 3.23 -4.86 17.90
N TYR A 71 2.61 -5.99 17.59
CA TYR A 71 3.22 -7.07 16.79
C TYR A 71 2.51 -7.28 15.45
N GLY A 72 1.83 -6.25 14.95
CA GLY A 72 1.06 -6.34 13.72
C GLY A 72 1.91 -6.72 12.50
N THR A 73 3.06 -6.10 12.34
CA THR A 73 4.03 -6.42 11.27
C THR A 73 4.47 -7.89 11.35
N GLN A 74 4.78 -8.40 12.56
CA GLN A 74 5.18 -9.81 12.73
C GLN A 74 4.05 -10.78 12.32
N VAL A 75 2.80 -10.45 12.65
CA VAL A 75 1.63 -11.25 12.23
C VAL A 75 1.49 -11.26 10.71
N LEU A 76 1.64 -10.12 10.05
CA LEU A 76 1.59 -10.01 8.58
C LEU A 76 2.76 -10.77 7.92
N GLU A 77 3.98 -10.63 8.43
CA GLU A 77 5.15 -11.38 7.95
C GLU A 77 4.96 -12.89 8.09
N ASN A 78 4.47 -13.35 9.23
CA ASN A 78 4.18 -14.76 9.46
C ASN A 78 3.14 -15.27 8.46
N PHE A 79 2.09 -14.49 8.19
CA PHE A 79 1.09 -14.86 7.20
C PHE A 79 1.68 -14.95 5.79
N LEU A 80 2.38 -13.91 5.34
CA LEU A 80 2.91 -13.84 3.99
C LEU A 80 4.03 -14.87 3.75
N TYR A 81 5.02 -14.91 4.63
CA TYR A 81 6.22 -15.70 4.37
C TYR A 81 6.11 -17.14 4.86
N ARG A 82 5.54 -17.38 6.06
CA ARG A 82 5.47 -18.73 6.64
C ARG A 82 4.24 -19.50 6.20
N ILE A 83 3.08 -18.84 6.08
CA ILE A 83 1.83 -19.52 5.74
C ILE A 83 1.61 -19.54 4.23
N CYS A 84 1.76 -18.40 3.55
CA CYS A 84 1.59 -18.30 2.11
C CYS A 84 2.84 -18.71 1.32
N GLY A 85 4.02 -18.66 1.94
CA GLY A 85 5.28 -19.06 1.29
C GLY A 85 5.78 -18.05 0.26
N PHE A 86 5.42 -16.78 0.37
CA PHE A 86 5.96 -15.74 -0.50
C PHE A 86 7.46 -15.54 -0.25
N ALA A 87 8.22 -15.38 -1.33
CA ALA A 87 9.57 -14.88 -1.26
C ALA A 87 9.58 -13.37 -1.04
N ALA A 88 10.48 -12.86 -0.19
CA ALA A 88 10.63 -11.43 0.06
C ALA A 88 11.43 -10.75 -1.06
N GLU A 89 11.06 -11.00 -2.32
CA GLU A 89 11.78 -10.53 -3.50
C GLU A 89 11.27 -9.17 -4.00
N TRP A 90 10.06 -8.78 -3.59
CA TRP A 90 9.48 -7.50 -3.98
C TRP A 90 10.13 -6.35 -3.22
N SER A 91 10.56 -5.33 -3.96
CA SER A 91 11.00 -4.06 -3.41
C SER A 91 10.43 -2.91 -4.23
N MET A 92 10.29 -1.73 -3.61
CA MET A 92 9.85 -0.53 -4.34
C MET A 92 10.81 -0.19 -5.48
N ALA A 93 12.11 -0.45 -5.32
CA ALA A 93 13.11 -0.20 -6.36
C ALA A 93 12.90 -1.14 -7.56
N SER A 94 12.71 -2.46 -7.34
CA SER A 94 12.42 -3.41 -8.42
C SER A 94 11.10 -3.09 -9.11
N TYR A 95 10.06 -2.72 -8.36
CA TYR A 95 8.78 -2.28 -8.91
C TYR A 95 8.92 -1.05 -9.82
N LEU A 96 9.72 -0.05 -9.41
CA LEU A 96 9.95 1.14 -10.25
C LEU A 96 10.65 0.79 -11.57
N ASP A 97 11.64 -0.08 -11.55
CA ASP A 97 12.33 -0.50 -12.76
C ASP A 97 11.43 -1.32 -13.69
N GLU A 98 10.60 -2.20 -13.15
CA GLU A 98 9.57 -2.94 -13.88
C GLU A 98 8.52 -1.99 -14.49
N ALA A 99 8.01 -1.03 -13.72
CA ALA A 99 7.03 -0.04 -14.17
C ALA A 99 7.60 0.82 -15.31
N VAL A 100 8.86 1.26 -15.19
CA VAL A 100 9.56 2.00 -16.26
C VAL A 100 9.70 1.14 -17.52
N ALA A 101 10.11 -0.11 -17.39
CA ALA A 101 10.25 -1.03 -18.51
C ALA A 101 8.90 -1.29 -19.21
N GLU A 102 7.85 -1.47 -18.44
CA GLU A 102 6.50 -1.67 -18.94
C GLU A 102 5.97 -0.43 -19.69
N CYS A 103 6.16 0.76 -19.12
CA CYS A 103 5.82 2.01 -19.81
C CYS A 103 6.56 2.14 -21.16
N ARG A 104 7.86 1.85 -21.19
CA ARG A 104 8.64 1.85 -22.44
C ARG A 104 8.09 0.88 -23.47
N ARG A 105 7.75 -0.32 -23.03
CA ARG A 105 7.21 -1.37 -23.88
C ARG A 105 5.87 -0.96 -24.50
N GLN A 106 4.98 -0.38 -23.71
CA GLN A 106 3.65 0.04 -24.18
C GLN A 106 3.71 1.26 -25.10
N ILE A 107 4.55 2.23 -24.79
CA ILE A 107 4.64 3.51 -25.51
C ILE A 107 5.45 3.33 -26.81
N GLY A 108 6.51 2.54 -26.77
CA GLY A 108 7.40 2.35 -27.93
C GLY A 108 7.95 3.68 -28.45
N GLY A 109 7.79 3.95 -29.75
CA GLY A 109 8.20 5.21 -30.39
C GLY A 109 7.13 6.32 -30.36
N GLY A 110 6.02 6.13 -29.65
CA GLY A 110 4.92 7.09 -29.58
C GLY A 110 5.23 8.30 -28.70
N ARG A 111 4.44 9.36 -28.85
CA ARG A 111 4.48 10.53 -27.97
C ARG A 111 3.46 10.39 -26.85
N VAL A 112 3.79 10.89 -25.66
CA VAL A 112 2.92 10.84 -24.49
C VAL A 112 2.52 12.24 -24.10
N LEU A 113 1.22 12.42 -23.86
CA LEU A 113 0.64 13.63 -23.30
C LEU A 113 0.13 13.30 -21.89
N LEU A 114 0.60 14.03 -20.88
CA LEU A 114 0.13 13.92 -19.52
C LEU A 114 -0.55 15.22 -19.08
N ALA A 115 -1.79 15.13 -18.63
CA ALA A 115 -2.45 16.22 -17.94
C ALA A 115 -1.92 16.30 -16.48
N LEU A 116 -1.22 17.38 -16.18
CA LEU A 116 -0.60 17.62 -14.88
C LEU A 116 -1.51 18.50 -14.02
N SER A 117 -1.93 17.99 -12.86
CA SER A 117 -2.75 18.78 -11.93
C SER A 117 -1.94 19.54 -10.87
N GLY A 118 -0.65 19.24 -10.74
CA GLY A 118 0.21 19.74 -9.66
C GLY A 118 0.08 18.94 -8.35
N GLY A 119 -0.85 17.98 -8.24
CA GLY A 119 -0.98 17.06 -7.12
C GLY A 119 0.06 15.94 -7.14
N VAL A 120 0.15 15.18 -6.03
CA VAL A 120 1.14 14.11 -5.83
C VAL A 120 1.06 13.06 -6.94
N ASP A 121 -0.13 12.55 -7.23
CA ASP A 121 -0.30 11.43 -8.18
C ASP A 121 0.15 11.79 -9.60
N SER A 122 -0.25 12.97 -10.10
CA SER A 122 0.16 13.43 -11.43
C SER A 122 1.66 13.74 -11.49
N SER A 123 2.26 14.19 -10.39
CA SER A 123 3.70 14.45 -10.30
C SER A 123 4.50 13.15 -10.31
N VAL A 124 4.04 12.13 -9.58
CA VAL A 124 4.65 10.78 -9.61
C VAL A 124 4.54 10.17 -11.00
N ALA A 125 3.39 10.28 -11.65
CA ALA A 125 3.20 9.82 -13.02
C ALA A 125 4.15 10.54 -14.00
N ALA A 126 4.30 11.87 -13.87
CA ALA A 126 5.23 12.65 -14.69
C ALA A 126 6.69 12.18 -14.51
N ALA A 127 7.13 11.99 -13.26
CA ALA A 127 8.49 11.53 -12.96
C ALA A 127 8.75 10.11 -13.50
N LEU A 128 7.78 9.19 -13.36
CA LEU A 128 7.88 7.83 -13.87
C LEU A 128 7.96 7.82 -15.41
N LEU A 129 7.07 8.55 -16.08
CA LEU A 129 7.04 8.64 -17.55
C LEU A 129 8.30 9.33 -18.08
N GLN A 130 8.78 10.39 -17.43
CA GLN A 130 10.03 11.04 -17.80
C GLN A 130 11.22 10.05 -17.75
N ARG A 131 11.31 9.24 -16.70
CA ARG A 131 12.32 8.18 -16.59
C ARG A 131 12.15 7.10 -17.65
N ALA A 132 10.90 6.82 -18.06
CA ALA A 132 10.61 5.80 -19.05
C ALA A 132 10.92 6.25 -20.49
N VAL A 133 10.45 7.43 -20.88
CA VAL A 133 10.42 7.84 -22.32
C VAL A 133 11.07 9.20 -22.59
N GLY A 134 11.52 9.94 -21.58
CA GLY A 134 12.26 11.18 -21.75
C GLY A 134 11.52 12.21 -22.63
N ASP A 135 12.16 12.64 -23.72
CA ASP A 135 11.66 13.68 -24.63
C ASP A 135 10.37 13.34 -25.38
N GLN A 136 9.87 12.09 -25.29
CA GLN A 136 8.57 11.71 -25.83
C GLN A 136 7.42 12.22 -24.95
N LEU A 137 7.70 12.61 -23.68
CA LEU A 137 6.71 13.13 -22.74
C LEU A 137 6.51 14.63 -22.92
N THR A 138 5.27 15.06 -23.02
CA THR A 138 4.85 16.45 -22.89
C THR A 138 3.77 16.53 -21.80
N CYS A 139 3.99 17.37 -20.78
CA CYS A 139 3.00 17.63 -19.75
C CYS A 139 2.24 18.93 -20.04
N ILE A 140 0.92 18.92 -19.89
CA ILE A 140 0.08 20.11 -19.97
C ILE A 140 -0.46 20.40 -18.57
N PHE A 141 -0.18 21.61 -18.09
CA PHE A 141 -0.70 22.15 -16.84
C PHE A 141 -1.69 23.27 -17.16
N VAL A 142 -2.95 23.10 -16.75
CA VAL A 142 -4.00 24.08 -17.01
C VAL A 142 -4.15 24.98 -15.79
N ASP A 143 -3.89 26.28 -15.97
CA ASP A 143 -4.19 27.29 -14.98
C ASP A 143 -5.57 27.89 -15.29
N HIS A 144 -6.53 27.53 -14.47
CA HIS A 144 -7.94 27.97 -14.58
C HIS A 144 -8.25 29.19 -13.71
N GLY A 145 -7.21 29.88 -13.18
CA GLY A 145 -7.37 31.10 -12.37
C GLY A 145 -7.83 30.88 -10.91
N LEU A 146 -8.07 29.65 -10.48
CA LEU A 146 -8.50 29.30 -9.12
C LEU A 146 -7.39 28.58 -8.32
N LEU A 147 -6.16 28.61 -8.80
CA LEU A 147 -5.01 28.08 -8.10
C LEU A 147 -4.67 28.92 -6.87
N ARG A 148 -3.93 28.33 -5.93
CA ARG A 148 -3.35 29.09 -4.83
C ARG A 148 -2.34 30.11 -5.36
N LYS A 149 -2.07 31.13 -4.57
CA LYS A 149 -1.07 32.14 -4.92
C LYS A 149 0.26 31.45 -5.28
N ASP A 150 0.79 31.81 -6.44
CA ASP A 150 2.07 31.33 -7.00
C ASP A 150 2.15 29.79 -7.23
N GLU A 151 1.04 29.04 -7.09
CA GLU A 151 1.02 27.58 -7.22
C GLU A 151 1.39 27.14 -8.64
N GLY A 152 0.88 27.81 -9.67
CA GLY A 152 1.19 27.48 -11.05
C GLY A 152 2.67 27.67 -11.38
N ASP A 153 3.28 28.75 -10.92
CA ASP A 153 4.71 29.02 -11.11
C ASP A 153 5.57 28.00 -10.37
N HIS A 154 5.15 27.63 -9.15
CA HIS A 154 5.85 26.63 -8.35
C HIS A 154 5.82 25.23 -9.03
N VAL A 155 4.66 24.80 -9.49
CA VAL A 155 4.51 23.50 -10.19
C VAL A 155 5.39 23.47 -11.43
N GLU A 156 5.35 24.51 -12.26
CA GLU A 156 6.15 24.60 -13.48
C GLU A 156 7.66 24.58 -13.17
N GLN A 157 8.09 25.32 -12.14
CA GLN A 157 9.47 25.37 -11.71
C GLN A 157 9.98 24.02 -11.20
N VAL A 158 9.22 23.34 -10.34
CA VAL A 158 9.57 22.02 -9.80
C VAL A 158 9.68 20.99 -10.91
N MET A 159 8.70 20.93 -11.81
CA MET A 159 8.70 19.96 -12.90
C MET A 159 9.86 20.16 -13.87
N LYS A 160 10.15 21.40 -14.25
CA LYS A 160 11.26 21.71 -15.16
C LYS A 160 12.64 21.49 -14.52
N HIS A 161 12.84 21.97 -13.29
CA HIS A 161 14.18 21.98 -12.68
C HIS A 161 14.51 20.69 -11.91
N GLN A 162 13.55 20.05 -11.28
CA GLN A 162 13.80 18.84 -10.51
C GLN A 162 13.57 17.56 -11.31
N PHE A 163 12.52 17.55 -12.13
CA PHE A 163 12.16 16.35 -12.88
C PHE A 163 12.55 16.41 -14.37
N HIS A 164 13.03 17.55 -14.87
CA HIS A 164 13.41 17.77 -16.28
C HIS A 164 12.30 17.42 -17.28
N VAL A 165 11.05 17.73 -16.93
CA VAL A 165 9.86 17.44 -17.73
C VAL A 165 9.51 18.65 -18.58
N ASP A 166 9.18 18.44 -19.87
CA ASP A 166 8.59 19.50 -20.73
C ASP A 166 7.16 19.80 -20.26
N VAL A 167 6.99 20.90 -19.56
CA VAL A 167 5.69 21.38 -19.07
C VAL A 167 5.23 22.59 -19.87
N ARG A 168 4.03 22.51 -20.40
CA ARG A 168 3.33 23.60 -21.09
C ARG A 168 2.16 24.06 -20.25
N ARG A 169 2.26 25.29 -19.72
CA ARG A 169 1.15 25.93 -19.02
C ARG A 169 0.16 26.52 -20.02
N VAL A 170 -1.09 26.26 -19.83
CA VAL A 170 -2.22 26.80 -20.59
C VAL A 170 -3.11 27.58 -19.63
N ASN A 171 -3.33 28.85 -19.92
CA ASN A 171 -4.26 29.68 -19.16
C ASN A 171 -5.65 29.54 -19.79
N ALA A 172 -6.65 29.16 -18.97
CA ALA A 172 -8.03 28.89 -19.40
C ALA A 172 -9.04 29.73 -18.60
#